data_71174fed40122d5ebbb4e31b617ac8b6
#
_entry.id   71174fed40122d5ebbb4e31b617ac8b6
#
_cell.length_a   1.000
_cell.length_b   1.000
_cell.length_c   1.000
_cell.angle_alpha   90.00
_cell.angle_beta   90.00
_cell.angle_gamma   90.00
#
_symmetry.space_group_name_H-M   'P 1'
#
loop_
_entity.id
_entity.type
_entity.pdbx_description
1 polymer ?
#
loop_
_entity_poly.entity_id
_entity_poly.type
_entity_poly.pdbx_seq_one_letter_code
_entity_poly.pdbx_strand_id
1 'polypeptide(L)'
;MKVVVIGLDGATWGVLYSVMKNGALPHFELLVNKGSWGALVSTIPPVTGCAWLSMATGLSPGKTGAIDFLKKDDNFGLTPVNSSDFRNKSFWDLLSKEKIKCLILDYPMLYPAYPLEGAIISTWGRKLDTFPKELKQEIQELVGEYNIMVPYHDEKYNDVDLFLHDLNTALDKKIKVTEYLLEEWKWDLFVNVISFTDWIQHRMWHYIDESYPLYDEAESRKIRPYFIDFWKRIDDLIGKMLKHTDYMFIVSDHGFGPQYGCFNLLKWLEKKGYIVRKRGLKPMLRRILSTIANTPLRNVLPEKVKKRGRTFLSIATDINLSKSKVYVIGHTIPFGALYINSKNRNPKGVVDEGKEYEELKRTLINSLLNLKNDINREIEVTVYDTKKIYSGNKIEMLPDIIFTINNWSCVIVKDFKANFLYKDAPYSNRHTGSHRLNGIFLAYGPDIRNGYEAKGLKIYDIAPTILHMFNAPIPKNVDGRVLTEIFKPESKIAKRKPKYVDESFKEWTRAKIKELKKLGKI
;
A
#
# COMPACT_ATOMS: atom_id res chain seq x y z
N MET A 1 -13.39 25.35 -5.45
CA MET A 1 -12.09 24.96 -4.89
C MET A 1 -11.72 23.64 -5.56
N LYS A 2 -10.59 23.62 -6.23
CA LYS A 2 -10.05 22.41 -6.87
C LYS A 2 -8.89 21.87 -6.07
N VAL A 3 -8.93 20.60 -5.71
CA VAL A 3 -7.90 19.91 -4.93
C VAL A 3 -7.39 18.71 -5.70
N VAL A 4 -6.08 18.63 -5.87
CA VAL A 4 -5.40 17.45 -6.43
C VAL A 4 -4.69 16.70 -5.31
N VAL A 5 -4.84 15.37 -5.27
CA VAL A 5 -4.07 14.46 -4.42
C VAL A 5 -3.32 13.49 -5.32
N ILE A 6 -2.00 13.62 -5.36
CA ILE A 6 -1.13 12.71 -6.11
C ILE A 6 -0.55 11.69 -5.13
N GLY A 7 -0.83 10.43 -5.37
CA GLY A 7 -0.17 9.31 -4.70
C GLY A 7 1.04 8.86 -5.49
N LEU A 8 2.23 8.96 -4.92
CA LEU A 8 3.46 8.41 -5.49
C LEU A 8 3.87 7.18 -4.68
N ASP A 9 3.47 6.01 -5.16
CA ASP A 9 3.68 4.74 -4.45
C ASP A 9 5.17 4.54 -4.11
N GLY A 10 5.50 4.34 -2.84
CA GLY A 10 6.85 4.13 -2.38
C GLY A 10 7.82 5.32 -2.52
N ALA A 11 7.35 6.53 -2.84
CA ALA A 11 8.26 7.67 -2.96
C ALA A 11 8.95 7.99 -1.62
N THR A 12 10.22 8.36 -1.70
CA THR A 12 11.05 8.64 -0.52
C THR A 12 11.90 9.89 -0.71
N TRP A 13 12.07 10.64 0.37
CA TRP A 13 12.86 11.86 0.38
C TRP A 13 14.31 11.64 -0.06
N GLY A 14 14.93 10.50 0.30
CA GLY A 14 16.29 10.19 -0.10
C GLY A 14 16.47 10.16 -1.62
N VAL A 15 15.54 9.56 -2.36
CA VAL A 15 15.55 9.54 -3.84
C VAL A 15 15.24 10.93 -4.39
N LEU A 16 14.18 11.59 -3.90
CA LEU A 16 13.80 12.92 -4.41
C LEU A 16 14.94 13.93 -4.25
N TYR A 17 15.57 14.03 -3.06
CA TYR A 17 16.69 14.93 -2.85
C TYR A 17 17.89 14.59 -3.74
N SER A 18 18.16 13.29 -3.96
CA SER A 18 19.25 12.87 -4.85
C SER A 18 19.02 13.35 -6.30
N VAL A 19 17.77 13.27 -6.79
CA VAL A 19 17.42 13.71 -8.16
C VAL A 19 17.30 15.25 -8.24
N MET A 20 16.78 15.92 -7.21
CA MET A 20 16.65 17.38 -7.17
C MET A 20 17.99 18.12 -7.19
N LYS A 21 19.09 17.54 -6.65
CA LYS A 21 20.40 18.19 -6.49
C LYS A 21 20.93 18.96 -7.71
N ASN A 22 20.50 18.60 -8.91
CA ASN A 22 20.95 19.24 -10.17
C ASN A 22 19.83 20.02 -10.86
N GLY A 23 18.81 20.47 -10.12
CA GLY A 23 17.65 21.18 -10.68
C GLY A 23 16.77 20.31 -11.59
N ALA A 24 16.84 18.98 -11.44
CA ALA A 24 16.13 18.05 -12.31
C ALA A 24 14.62 17.96 -12.01
N LEU A 25 14.16 18.41 -10.84
CA LEU A 25 12.76 18.37 -10.39
C LEU A 25 12.29 19.75 -9.90
N PRO A 26 12.15 20.74 -10.81
CA PRO A 26 11.84 22.12 -10.42
C PRO A 26 10.47 22.29 -9.73
N HIS A 27 9.47 21.47 -10.07
CA HIS A 27 8.16 21.56 -9.45
C HIS A 27 8.15 20.96 -8.04
N PHE A 28 8.85 19.84 -7.81
CA PHE A 28 9.06 19.35 -6.43
C PHE A 28 9.80 20.37 -5.58
N GLU A 29 10.84 21.00 -6.11
CA GLU A 29 11.60 22.04 -5.41
C GLU A 29 10.72 23.24 -5.07
N LEU A 30 9.89 23.70 -6.02
CA LEU A 30 8.88 24.73 -5.77
C LEU A 30 7.94 24.34 -4.61
N LEU A 31 7.41 23.11 -4.64
CA LEU A 31 6.46 22.62 -3.63
C LEU A 31 7.10 22.51 -2.24
N VAL A 32 8.35 22.07 -2.13
CA VAL A 32 9.10 22.04 -0.87
C VAL A 32 9.31 23.47 -0.32
N ASN A 33 9.73 24.40 -1.19
CA ASN A 33 10.06 25.77 -0.77
C ASN A 33 8.84 26.63 -0.48
N LYS A 34 7.72 26.41 -1.17
CA LYS A 34 6.49 27.22 -1.09
C LYS A 34 5.30 26.51 -0.47
N GLY A 35 5.49 25.28 -0.01
CA GLY A 35 4.45 24.48 0.61
C GLY A 35 4.85 23.98 2.01
N SER A 36 4.04 23.09 2.55
CA SER A 36 4.33 22.33 3.76
C SER A 36 4.75 20.91 3.36
N TRP A 37 5.82 20.41 3.95
CA TRP A 37 6.39 19.11 3.60
C TRP A 37 6.83 18.33 4.85
N GLY A 38 7.08 17.02 4.72
CA GLY A 38 7.54 16.21 5.82
C GLY A 38 7.56 14.72 5.53
N ALA A 39 7.98 13.95 6.54
CA ALA A 39 7.89 12.50 6.51
C ALA A 39 6.46 12.05 6.85
N LEU A 40 5.87 11.21 6.00
CA LEU A 40 4.56 10.61 6.22
C LEU A 40 4.74 9.18 6.72
N VAL A 41 4.38 8.95 7.98
CA VAL A 41 4.48 7.61 8.58
C VAL A 41 3.39 6.71 8.03
N SER A 42 3.79 5.60 7.44
CA SER A 42 2.90 4.56 6.90
C SER A 42 2.17 3.78 7.99
N THR A 43 1.36 2.82 7.58
CA THR A 43 0.88 1.75 8.47
C THR A 43 2.02 0.81 8.89
N ILE A 44 1.79 0.00 9.91
CA ILE A 44 2.64 -1.13 10.29
C ILE A 44 1.87 -2.41 9.96
N PRO A 45 2.30 -3.16 8.94
CA PRO A 45 3.49 -2.97 8.09
C PRO A 45 3.30 -1.88 7.01
N PRO A 46 4.40 -1.32 6.47
CA PRO A 46 4.37 -0.35 5.38
C PRO A 46 4.19 -1.05 4.03
N VAL A 47 2.96 -1.39 3.71
CA VAL A 47 2.59 -2.14 2.50
C VAL A 47 1.44 -1.45 1.79
N THR A 48 1.57 -1.33 0.48
CA THR A 48 0.63 -0.67 -0.44
C THR A 48 -0.83 -0.97 -0.11
N GLY A 49 -1.16 -2.27 0.13
CA GLY A 49 -2.54 -2.69 0.34
C GLY A 49 -3.21 -2.10 1.58
N CYS A 50 -2.55 -2.12 2.73
CA CYS A 50 -3.12 -1.56 3.95
C CYS A 50 -2.92 -0.05 4.04
N ALA A 51 -1.82 0.49 3.53
CA ALA A 51 -1.52 1.92 3.62
C ALA A 51 -2.47 2.77 2.76
N TRP A 52 -2.69 2.40 1.49
CA TRP A 52 -3.67 3.10 0.64
C TRP A 52 -5.10 2.97 1.17
N LEU A 53 -5.50 1.80 1.71
CA LEU A 53 -6.82 1.67 2.33
C LEU A 53 -6.95 2.58 3.56
N SER A 54 -5.91 2.68 4.38
CA SER A 54 -5.87 3.56 5.55
C SER A 54 -5.89 5.04 5.15
N MET A 55 -5.15 5.43 4.10
CA MET A 55 -5.19 6.79 3.55
C MET A 55 -6.59 7.19 3.09
N ALA A 56 -7.24 6.31 2.32
CA ALA A 56 -8.55 6.58 1.77
C ALA A 56 -9.64 6.75 2.84
N THR A 57 -9.56 5.98 3.91
CA THR A 57 -10.63 5.88 4.91
C THR A 57 -10.35 6.65 6.21
N GLY A 58 -9.10 7.05 6.46
CA GLY A 58 -8.67 7.59 7.75
C GLY A 58 -8.63 6.55 8.87
N LEU A 59 -8.74 5.26 8.55
CA LEU A 59 -8.83 4.15 9.50
C LEU A 59 -7.52 3.35 9.55
N SER A 60 -7.08 2.99 10.73
CA SER A 60 -5.92 2.11 10.92
C SER A 60 -6.24 0.64 10.57
N PRO A 61 -5.21 -0.21 10.38
CA PRO A 61 -5.37 -1.65 10.19
C PRO A 61 -6.25 -2.35 11.23
N GLY A 62 -6.27 -1.88 12.48
CA GLY A 62 -7.14 -2.41 13.54
C GLY A 62 -8.64 -2.28 13.26
N LYS A 63 -9.02 -1.32 12.41
CA LYS A 63 -10.41 -1.09 11.98
C LYS A 63 -10.69 -1.59 10.57
N THR A 64 -9.69 -1.57 9.68
CA THR A 64 -9.85 -2.08 8.31
C THR A 64 -9.72 -3.61 8.24
N GLY A 65 -8.91 -4.23 9.10
CA GLY A 65 -8.60 -5.65 9.10
C GLY A 65 -7.55 -6.06 8.05
N ALA A 66 -7.01 -5.11 7.30
CA ALA A 66 -6.01 -5.36 6.25
C ALA A 66 -4.60 -5.03 6.75
N ILE A 67 -3.63 -5.91 6.44
CA ILE A 67 -2.19 -5.70 6.69
C ILE A 67 -1.35 -5.96 5.44
N ASP A 68 -2.00 -6.35 4.36
CA ASP A 68 -1.44 -6.67 3.05
C ASP A 68 -2.54 -6.40 2.00
N PHE A 69 -2.35 -6.83 0.77
CA PHE A 69 -3.42 -6.89 -0.26
C PHE A 69 -4.56 -7.86 0.09
N LEU A 70 -4.39 -8.62 1.16
CA LEU A 70 -5.36 -9.59 1.66
C LEU A 70 -5.80 -9.21 3.08
N LYS A 71 -7.04 -9.54 3.39
CA LYS A 71 -7.62 -9.48 4.74
C LYS A 71 -8.23 -10.82 5.10
N LYS A 72 -8.41 -11.11 6.38
CA LYS A 72 -9.21 -12.24 6.84
C LYS A 72 -10.69 -11.91 6.74
N ASP A 73 -11.49 -12.89 6.36
CA ASP A 73 -12.94 -12.88 6.50
C ASP A 73 -13.38 -13.49 7.85
N ASP A 74 -14.66 -13.40 8.15
CA ASP A 74 -15.22 -13.90 9.43
C ASP A 74 -15.14 -15.44 9.57
N ASN A 75 -14.85 -16.17 8.48
CA ASN A 75 -14.61 -17.61 8.47
C ASN A 75 -13.10 -17.96 8.46
N PHE A 76 -12.23 -17.00 8.80
CA PHE A 76 -10.77 -17.12 8.76
C PHE A 76 -10.18 -17.42 7.38
N GLY A 77 -10.97 -17.26 6.30
CA GLY A 77 -10.52 -17.26 4.93
C GLY A 77 -9.71 -15.99 4.60
N LEU A 78 -8.96 -16.05 3.50
CA LEU A 78 -8.27 -14.88 2.96
C LEU A 78 -9.03 -14.35 1.75
N THR A 79 -9.38 -13.09 1.80
CA THR A 79 -10.04 -12.37 0.71
C THR A 79 -9.19 -11.18 0.26
N PRO A 80 -9.12 -10.87 -1.03
CA PRO A 80 -8.44 -9.66 -1.48
C PRO A 80 -9.18 -8.41 -1.02
N VAL A 81 -8.41 -7.40 -0.65
CA VAL A 81 -8.92 -6.03 -0.51
C VAL A 81 -9.43 -5.57 -1.87
N ASN A 82 -10.59 -4.98 -1.91
CA ASN A 82 -11.24 -4.53 -3.15
C ASN A 82 -12.14 -3.31 -2.91
N SER A 83 -12.82 -2.82 -3.93
CA SER A 83 -13.65 -1.60 -3.85
C SER A 83 -14.72 -1.63 -2.75
N SER A 84 -15.20 -2.81 -2.30
CA SER A 84 -16.17 -2.88 -1.20
C SER A 84 -15.61 -2.44 0.15
N ASP A 85 -14.28 -2.44 0.30
CA ASP A 85 -13.61 -1.98 1.52
C ASP A 85 -13.52 -0.46 1.61
N PHE A 86 -13.51 0.20 0.46
CA PHE A 86 -13.47 1.66 0.31
C PHE A 86 -14.87 2.27 0.33
N ARG A 87 -15.82 1.59 -0.31
CA ARG A 87 -17.15 2.12 -0.59
C ARG A 87 -17.87 2.58 0.67
N ASN A 88 -18.38 3.81 0.63
CA ASN A 88 -19.03 4.54 1.74
C ASN A 88 -18.11 4.91 2.92
N LYS A 89 -16.80 4.64 2.83
CA LYS A 89 -15.83 4.91 3.90
C LYS A 89 -14.70 5.82 3.45
N SER A 90 -14.38 5.83 2.15
CA SER A 90 -13.32 6.69 1.62
C SER A 90 -13.72 8.15 1.65
N PHE A 91 -12.73 9.04 1.77
CA PHE A 91 -13.01 10.49 1.79
C PHE A 91 -13.68 10.97 0.51
N TRP A 92 -13.41 10.39 -0.64
CA TRP A 92 -14.12 10.74 -1.89
C TRP A 92 -15.59 10.28 -1.89
N ASP A 93 -15.92 9.16 -1.27
CA ASP A 93 -17.32 8.75 -1.13
C ASP A 93 -18.09 9.69 -0.21
N LEU A 94 -17.44 10.14 0.88
CA LEU A 94 -18.03 11.11 1.80
C LEU A 94 -18.22 12.47 1.12
N LEU A 95 -17.25 12.93 0.32
CA LEU A 95 -17.34 14.15 -0.48
C LEU A 95 -18.39 14.04 -1.59
N SER A 96 -18.48 12.90 -2.26
CA SER A 96 -19.50 12.61 -3.27
C SER A 96 -20.93 12.78 -2.70
N LYS A 97 -21.16 12.39 -1.44
CA LYS A 97 -22.45 12.63 -0.75
C LYS A 97 -22.75 14.11 -0.54
N GLU A 98 -21.72 14.93 -0.43
CA GLU A 98 -21.82 16.40 -0.34
C GLU A 98 -21.85 17.08 -1.74
N LYS A 99 -22.02 16.29 -2.83
CA LYS A 99 -22.09 16.78 -4.22
C LYS A 99 -20.76 17.34 -4.74
N ILE A 100 -19.66 16.99 -4.12
CA ILE A 100 -18.31 17.28 -4.61
C ILE A 100 -17.97 16.27 -5.71
N LYS A 101 -17.56 16.77 -6.88
CA LYS A 101 -17.19 15.93 -8.02
C LYS A 101 -15.80 15.37 -7.85
N CYS A 102 -15.70 14.04 -7.75
CA CYS A 102 -14.44 13.35 -7.48
C CYS A 102 -13.99 12.54 -8.72
N LEU A 103 -12.78 12.78 -9.20
CA LEU A 103 -12.10 11.93 -10.16
C LEU A 103 -11.08 11.05 -9.43
N ILE A 104 -11.17 9.73 -9.58
CA ILE A 104 -10.26 8.78 -8.95
C ILE A 104 -9.60 7.95 -10.05
N LEU A 105 -8.28 8.12 -10.22
CA LEU A 105 -7.51 7.48 -11.27
C LEU A 105 -6.50 6.50 -10.70
N ASP A 106 -6.67 5.21 -11.02
CA ASP A 106 -5.77 4.09 -10.70
C ASP A 106 -5.43 3.96 -9.21
N TYR A 107 -6.41 4.19 -8.35
CA TYR A 107 -6.21 3.97 -6.91
C TYR A 107 -6.05 2.47 -6.63
N PRO A 108 -4.98 2.05 -5.93
CA PRO A 108 -4.71 0.63 -5.68
C PRO A 108 -5.88 -0.08 -5.05
N MET A 109 -6.17 -1.31 -5.50
CA MET A 109 -7.25 -2.20 -5.07
C MET A 109 -8.68 -1.67 -5.28
N LEU A 110 -8.86 -0.47 -5.84
CA LEU A 110 -10.18 0.12 -6.09
C LEU A 110 -10.81 -0.51 -7.36
N TYR A 111 -11.09 -1.81 -7.28
CA TYR A 111 -11.71 -2.59 -8.35
C TYR A 111 -12.78 -3.53 -7.77
N PRO A 112 -13.94 -3.69 -8.43
CA PRO A 112 -14.42 -2.96 -9.61
C PRO A 112 -14.81 -1.50 -9.32
N ALA A 113 -14.85 -0.66 -10.38
CA ALA A 113 -15.35 0.71 -10.29
C ALA A 113 -16.83 0.73 -9.89
N TYR A 114 -17.25 1.75 -9.15
CA TYR A 114 -18.61 1.90 -8.64
C TYR A 114 -19.11 3.35 -8.74
N PRO A 115 -20.45 3.56 -8.67
CA PRO A 115 -21.04 4.89 -8.78
C PRO A 115 -20.61 5.86 -7.68
N LEU A 116 -20.23 7.09 -8.10
CA LEU A 116 -20.03 8.26 -7.23
C LEU A 116 -20.33 9.55 -8.00
N GLU A 117 -20.35 10.71 -7.34
CA GLU A 117 -20.42 12.01 -8.01
C GLU A 117 -19.05 12.30 -8.66
N GLY A 118 -18.92 12.02 -9.97
CA GLY A 118 -17.68 12.09 -10.73
C GLY A 118 -17.32 10.80 -11.44
N ALA A 119 -16.05 10.36 -11.39
CA ALA A 119 -15.60 9.15 -12.09
C ALA A 119 -14.56 8.35 -11.30
N ILE A 120 -14.57 7.03 -11.50
CA ILE A 120 -13.53 6.09 -11.08
C ILE A 120 -12.96 5.40 -12.32
N ILE A 121 -11.65 5.43 -12.47
CA ILE A 121 -10.88 4.71 -13.48
C ILE A 121 -9.96 3.73 -12.74
N SER A 122 -10.09 2.44 -12.99
CA SER A 122 -9.30 1.41 -12.34
C SER A 122 -8.75 0.38 -13.30
N THR A 123 -7.46 0.11 -13.19
CA THR A 123 -6.76 -0.96 -13.90
C THR A 123 -6.36 -2.10 -12.96
N TRP A 124 -6.64 -1.98 -11.67
CA TRP A 124 -6.19 -2.93 -10.63
C TRP A 124 -6.67 -4.36 -10.85
N GLY A 125 -7.81 -4.56 -11.52
CA GLY A 125 -8.33 -5.87 -11.94
C GLY A 125 -7.63 -6.47 -13.16
N ARG A 126 -6.51 -5.93 -13.63
CA ARG A 126 -5.81 -6.25 -14.90
C ARG A 126 -6.63 -5.96 -16.15
N LYS A 127 -7.74 -5.27 -16.01
CA LYS A 127 -8.57 -4.76 -17.11
C LYS A 127 -9.09 -3.40 -16.70
N LEU A 128 -9.15 -2.51 -17.66
CA LEU A 128 -9.77 -1.20 -17.47
C LEU A 128 -11.23 -1.37 -17.08
N ASP A 129 -11.61 -0.85 -15.94
CA ASP A 129 -12.98 -0.73 -15.48
C ASP A 129 -13.25 0.70 -15.01
N THR A 130 -14.38 1.25 -15.41
CA THR A 130 -14.70 2.67 -15.18
C THR A 130 -16.09 2.86 -14.62
N PHE A 131 -16.28 3.96 -13.96
CA PHE A 131 -17.57 4.59 -13.71
C PHE A 131 -17.44 6.08 -14.06
N PRO A 132 -18.31 6.65 -14.92
CA PRO A 132 -19.34 5.95 -15.70
C PRO A 132 -18.72 4.98 -16.74
N LYS A 133 -19.53 4.08 -17.27
CA LYS A 133 -19.01 3.00 -18.16
C LYS A 133 -18.54 3.52 -19.52
N GLU A 134 -19.13 4.60 -19.98
CA GLU A 134 -18.84 5.28 -21.26
C GLU A 134 -17.38 5.79 -21.28
N LEU A 135 -16.86 6.25 -20.15
CA LEU A 135 -15.47 6.72 -20.00
C LEU A 135 -14.44 5.67 -20.42
N LYS A 136 -14.78 4.39 -20.34
CA LYS A 136 -13.90 3.31 -20.82
C LYS A 136 -13.62 3.43 -22.32
N GLN A 137 -14.63 3.75 -23.11
CA GLN A 137 -14.48 3.92 -24.56
C GLN A 137 -13.63 5.14 -24.87
N GLU A 138 -13.89 6.28 -24.21
CA GLU A 138 -13.11 7.52 -24.36
C GLU A 138 -11.60 7.28 -24.11
N ILE A 139 -11.28 6.58 -23.02
CA ILE A 139 -9.88 6.23 -22.70
C ILE A 139 -9.27 5.30 -23.74
N GLN A 140 -10.05 4.31 -24.24
CA GLN A 140 -9.56 3.39 -25.27
C GLN A 140 -9.34 4.07 -26.62
N GLU A 141 -10.15 5.04 -26.97
CA GLU A 141 -9.95 5.87 -28.17
C GLU A 141 -8.70 6.75 -28.04
N LEU A 142 -8.42 7.28 -26.83
CA LEU A 142 -7.29 8.15 -26.58
C LEU A 142 -5.93 7.43 -26.59
N VAL A 143 -5.84 6.24 -25.96
CA VAL A 143 -4.55 5.55 -25.70
C VAL A 143 -4.52 4.07 -26.13
N GLY A 144 -5.56 3.58 -26.78
CA GLY A 144 -5.73 2.16 -27.08
C GLY A 144 -6.01 1.34 -25.82
N GLU A 145 -5.41 0.16 -25.72
CA GLU A 145 -5.52 -0.64 -24.49
C GLU A 145 -4.85 0.08 -23.31
N TYR A 146 -5.65 0.47 -22.32
CA TYR A 146 -5.18 1.06 -21.08
C TYR A 146 -4.95 -0.03 -20.03
N ASN A 147 -3.80 -0.70 -20.14
CA ASN A 147 -3.28 -1.60 -19.13
C ASN A 147 -1.90 -1.08 -18.71
N ILE A 148 -1.84 -0.52 -17.51
CA ILE A 148 -0.63 0.12 -16.98
C ILE A 148 0.12 -0.75 -15.97
N MET A 149 -0.26 -2.03 -15.82
CA MET A 149 0.40 -2.94 -14.88
C MET A 149 1.72 -3.48 -15.46
N VAL A 150 2.83 -3.10 -14.83
CA VAL A 150 4.19 -3.56 -15.17
C VAL A 150 4.75 -4.34 -13.96
N PRO A 151 4.46 -5.63 -13.85
CA PRO A 151 4.85 -6.45 -12.69
C PRO A 151 6.36 -6.73 -12.72
N TYR A 152 7.16 -5.84 -12.15
CA TYR A 152 8.63 -5.85 -12.14
C TYR A 152 9.28 -7.20 -11.74
N HIS A 153 8.55 -8.05 -11.03
CA HIS A 153 8.99 -9.38 -10.60
C HIS A 153 8.81 -10.48 -11.65
N ASP A 154 8.16 -10.18 -12.78
CA ASP A 154 7.98 -11.14 -13.89
C ASP A 154 9.33 -11.49 -14.51
N GLU A 155 9.49 -12.78 -14.91
CA GLU A 155 10.75 -13.28 -15.49
C GLU A 155 11.13 -12.61 -16.81
N LYS A 156 10.16 -12.12 -17.59
CA LYS A 156 10.45 -11.36 -18.81
C LYS A 156 11.30 -10.12 -18.55
N TYR A 157 11.22 -9.54 -17.34
CA TYR A 157 11.99 -8.38 -16.91
C TYR A 157 13.35 -8.73 -16.28
N ASN A 158 13.90 -9.95 -16.57
CA ASN A 158 15.34 -10.16 -16.43
C ASN A 158 16.11 -9.18 -17.33
N ASP A 159 15.55 -8.85 -18.49
CA ASP A 159 15.97 -7.75 -19.36
C ASP A 159 15.50 -6.41 -18.77
N VAL A 160 16.44 -5.57 -18.36
CA VAL A 160 16.14 -4.24 -17.80
C VAL A 160 15.64 -3.25 -18.85
N ASP A 161 16.11 -3.37 -20.10
CA ASP A 161 15.69 -2.48 -21.18
C ASP A 161 14.22 -2.73 -21.53
N LEU A 162 13.79 -4.00 -21.56
CA LEU A 162 12.38 -4.34 -21.73
C LEU A 162 11.52 -3.82 -20.58
N PHE A 163 12.02 -3.91 -19.33
CA PHE A 163 11.31 -3.34 -18.18
C PHE A 163 11.12 -1.82 -18.32
N LEU A 164 12.18 -1.11 -18.66
CA LEU A 164 12.16 0.34 -18.84
C LEU A 164 11.27 0.77 -20.02
N HIS A 165 11.29 0.02 -21.12
CA HIS A 165 10.42 0.26 -22.27
C HIS A 165 8.93 0.12 -21.89
N ASP A 166 8.55 -1.00 -21.26
CA ASP A 166 7.17 -1.24 -20.85
C ASP A 166 6.70 -0.22 -19.80
N LEU A 167 7.58 0.14 -18.84
CA LEU A 167 7.29 1.15 -17.83
C LEU A 167 7.05 2.53 -18.44
N ASN A 168 7.91 2.95 -19.36
CA ASN A 168 7.76 4.25 -20.04
C ASN A 168 6.50 4.28 -20.91
N THR A 169 6.20 3.20 -21.63
CA THR A 169 4.96 3.08 -22.42
C THR A 169 3.71 3.20 -21.55
N ALA A 170 3.73 2.56 -20.38
CA ALA A 170 2.63 2.65 -19.42
C ALA A 170 2.51 4.06 -18.82
N LEU A 171 3.64 4.72 -18.53
CA LEU A 171 3.68 6.09 -18.03
C LEU A 171 3.15 7.08 -19.08
N ASP A 172 3.49 6.92 -20.37
CA ASP A 172 2.95 7.75 -21.46
C ASP A 172 1.41 7.70 -21.51
N LYS A 173 0.86 6.50 -21.43
CA LYS A 173 -0.60 6.32 -21.38
C LYS A 173 -1.22 6.98 -20.15
N LYS A 174 -0.58 6.81 -18.99
CA LYS A 174 -1.02 7.42 -17.73
C LYS A 174 -1.03 8.94 -17.80
N ILE A 175 0.04 9.55 -18.34
CA ILE A 175 0.14 11.00 -18.54
C ILE A 175 -0.99 11.49 -19.45
N LYS A 176 -1.17 10.88 -20.63
CA LYS A 176 -2.24 11.27 -21.58
C LYS A 176 -3.63 11.19 -20.96
N VAL A 177 -3.93 10.12 -20.25
CA VAL A 177 -5.23 9.97 -19.56
C VAL A 177 -5.40 11.00 -18.45
N THR A 178 -4.33 11.31 -17.70
CA THR A 178 -4.37 12.35 -16.67
C THR A 178 -4.66 13.72 -17.27
N GLU A 179 -3.96 14.10 -18.35
CA GLU A 179 -4.15 15.38 -19.07
C GLU A 179 -5.58 15.50 -19.61
N TYR A 180 -6.07 14.47 -20.28
CA TYR A 180 -7.44 14.40 -20.76
C TYR A 180 -8.47 14.65 -19.65
N LEU A 181 -8.32 13.98 -18.51
CA LEU A 181 -9.22 14.14 -17.38
C LEU A 181 -9.14 15.53 -16.73
N LEU A 182 -7.96 16.14 -16.70
CA LEU A 182 -7.77 17.50 -16.18
C LEU A 182 -8.51 18.54 -17.01
N GLU A 183 -8.52 18.40 -18.31
CA GLU A 183 -9.03 19.37 -19.29
C GLU A 183 -10.50 19.15 -19.60
N GLU A 184 -10.92 17.90 -19.86
CA GLU A 184 -12.25 17.61 -20.40
C GLU A 184 -13.28 17.28 -19.31
N TRP A 185 -12.86 16.89 -18.11
CA TRP A 185 -13.79 16.50 -17.04
C TRP A 185 -13.95 17.61 -16.00
N LYS A 186 -15.19 17.76 -15.50
CA LYS A 186 -15.48 18.67 -14.38
C LYS A 186 -15.22 17.96 -13.06
N TRP A 187 -14.35 18.51 -12.25
CA TRP A 187 -13.98 17.97 -10.95
C TRP A 187 -13.68 19.06 -9.92
N ASP A 188 -13.88 18.71 -8.65
CA ASP A 188 -13.49 19.50 -7.47
C ASP A 188 -12.33 18.83 -6.73
N LEU A 189 -12.32 17.47 -6.71
CA LEU A 189 -11.24 16.63 -6.19
C LEU A 189 -10.74 15.71 -7.29
N PHE A 190 -9.43 15.68 -7.50
CA PHE A 190 -8.78 14.69 -8.37
C PHE A 190 -7.73 13.90 -7.58
N VAL A 191 -7.95 12.61 -7.40
CA VAL A 191 -7.00 11.66 -6.77
C VAL A 191 -6.37 10.82 -7.87
N ASN A 192 -5.06 10.91 -8.01
CA ASN A 192 -4.28 10.21 -9.04
C ASN A 192 -3.12 9.45 -8.41
N VAL A 193 -3.14 8.11 -8.46
CA VAL A 193 -2.05 7.29 -7.92
C VAL A 193 -1.14 6.79 -9.03
N ILE A 194 0.16 6.91 -8.83
CA ILE A 194 1.24 6.51 -9.74
C ILE A 194 2.05 5.41 -9.06
N SER A 195 1.72 4.14 -9.36
CA SER A 195 2.41 2.99 -8.77
C SER A 195 3.76 2.68 -9.42
N PHE A 196 4.10 3.33 -10.54
CA PHE A 196 5.37 3.13 -11.24
C PHE A 196 6.58 3.53 -10.40
N THR A 197 6.40 4.48 -9.48
CA THR A 197 7.45 4.95 -8.56
C THR A 197 7.91 3.87 -7.59
N ASP A 198 7.03 2.95 -7.19
CA ASP A 198 7.35 1.76 -6.42
C ASP A 198 8.12 0.74 -7.29
N TRP A 199 7.58 0.40 -8.46
CA TRP A 199 8.14 -0.65 -9.31
C TRP A 199 9.55 -0.34 -9.82
N ILE A 200 9.81 0.92 -10.20
CA ILE A 200 11.14 1.33 -10.64
C ILE A 200 12.16 1.25 -9.49
N GLN A 201 11.77 1.62 -8.27
CA GLN A 201 12.64 1.57 -7.10
C GLN A 201 12.93 0.12 -6.68
N HIS A 202 11.94 -0.78 -6.73
CA HIS A 202 12.17 -2.22 -6.49
C HIS A 202 13.21 -2.78 -7.44
N ARG A 203 13.12 -2.42 -8.71
CA ARG A 203 13.94 -3.00 -9.78
C ARG A 203 15.31 -2.37 -9.90
N MET A 204 15.44 -1.07 -9.62
CA MET A 204 16.62 -0.28 -10.00
C MET A 204 17.46 0.20 -8.82
N TRP A 205 17.17 -0.20 -7.58
CA TRP A 205 17.89 0.32 -6.42
C TRP A 205 19.40 0.13 -6.52
N HIS A 206 19.87 -1.03 -7.00
CA HIS A 206 21.30 -1.34 -7.16
C HIS A 206 22.02 -0.53 -8.24
N TYR A 207 21.30 0.19 -9.11
CA TYR A 207 21.88 1.11 -10.07
C TYR A 207 21.99 2.55 -9.55
N ILE A 208 21.25 2.89 -8.50
CA ILE A 208 21.19 4.27 -8.00
C ILE A 208 21.92 4.47 -6.67
N ASP A 209 22.19 3.40 -5.93
CA ASP A 209 22.82 3.41 -4.61
C ASP A 209 24.25 2.84 -4.71
N GLU A 210 25.24 3.71 -4.70
CA GLU A 210 26.67 3.37 -4.82
C GLU A 210 27.17 2.49 -3.65
N SER A 211 26.48 2.53 -2.52
CA SER A 211 26.81 1.70 -1.35
C SER A 211 26.22 0.27 -1.42
N TYR A 212 25.38 0.00 -2.42
CA TYR A 212 24.70 -1.29 -2.53
C TYR A 212 25.67 -2.41 -2.97
N PRO A 213 25.65 -3.60 -2.34
CA PRO A 213 26.62 -4.67 -2.61
C PRO A 213 26.68 -5.18 -4.06
N LEU A 214 25.61 -4.99 -4.84
CA LEU A 214 25.53 -5.35 -6.26
C LEU A 214 25.66 -4.13 -7.19
N TYR A 215 26.14 -3.00 -6.68
CA TYR A 215 26.38 -1.82 -7.51
C TYR A 215 27.49 -2.09 -8.50
N ASP A 216 27.23 -1.83 -9.77
CA ASP A 216 28.20 -1.83 -10.85
C ASP A 216 28.23 -0.46 -11.51
N GLU A 217 29.37 0.21 -11.46
CA GLU A 217 29.52 1.58 -11.95
C GLU A 217 29.26 1.69 -13.46
N ALA A 218 29.74 0.71 -14.25
CA ALA A 218 29.61 0.74 -15.69
C ALA A 218 28.16 0.55 -16.15
N GLU A 219 27.44 -0.36 -15.50
CA GLU A 219 26.01 -0.54 -15.74
C GLU A 219 25.19 0.63 -15.22
N SER A 220 25.51 1.13 -14.04
CA SER A 220 24.82 2.27 -13.43
C SER A 220 24.92 3.53 -14.26
N ARG A 221 26.08 3.81 -14.89
CA ARG A 221 26.24 4.94 -15.83
C ARG A 221 25.30 4.86 -17.05
N LYS A 222 24.94 3.65 -17.50
CA LYS A 222 24.00 3.45 -18.61
C LYS A 222 22.54 3.58 -18.17
N ILE A 223 22.20 3.05 -16.98
CA ILE A 223 20.82 2.86 -16.53
C ILE A 223 20.30 4.04 -15.69
N ARG A 224 21.14 4.67 -14.87
CA ARG A 224 20.75 5.80 -14.00
C ARG A 224 20.12 6.99 -14.75
N PRO A 225 20.53 7.36 -15.99
CA PRO A 225 19.84 8.40 -16.74
C PRO A 225 18.35 8.13 -16.98
N TYR A 226 17.95 6.88 -17.23
CA TYR A 226 16.54 6.50 -17.39
C TYR A 226 15.74 6.66 -16.09
N PHE A 227 16.36 6.37 -14.95
CA PHE A 227 15.75 6.61 -13.64
C PHE A 227 15.52 8.09 -13.37
N ILE A 228 16.50 8.93 -13.71
CA ILE A 228 16.38 10.39 -13.57
C ILE A 228 15.32 10.94 -14.52
N ASP A 229 15.30 10.49 -15.79
CA ASP A 229 14.30 10.90 -16.79
C ASP A 229 12.89 10.51 -16.36
N PHE A 230 12.69 9.33 -15.81
CA PHE A 230 11.42 8.91 -15.24
C PHE A 230 10.90 9.91 -14.19
N TRP A 231 11.75 10.34 -13.25
CA TRP A 231 11.36 11.30 -12.22
C TRP A 231 11.13 12.71 -12.79
N LYS A 232 11.87 13.13 -13.82
CA LYS A 232 11.59 14.38 -14.54
C LYS A 232 10.20 14.37 -15.16
N ARG A 233 9.82 13.28 -15.81
CA ARG A 233 8.48 13.13 -16.40
C ARG A 233 7.35 13.17 -15.35
N ILE A 234 7.59 12.63 -14.16
CA ILE A 234 6.67 12.78 -13.02
C ILE A 234 6.59 14.25 -12.58
N ASP A 235 7.72 14.92 -12.48
CA ASP A 235 7.78 16.36 -12.12
C ASP A 235 7.06 17.24 -13.14
N ASP A 236 7.23 16.96 -14.44
CA ASP A 236 6.53 17.66 -15.52
C ASP A 236 5.01 17.46 -15.44
N LEU A 237 4.55 16.23 -15.13
CA LEU A 237 3.14 15.95 -14.91
C LEU A 237 2.60 16.73 -13.71
N ILE A 238 3.35 16.80 -12.61
CA ILE A 238 3.01 17.63 -11.43
C ILE A 238 2.88 19.09 -11.85
N GLY A 239 3.83 19.62 -12.64
CA GLY A 239 3.79 20.98 -13.17
C GLY A 239 2.55 21.27 -14.02
N LYS A 240 2.11 20.31 -14.83
CA LYS A 240 0.85 20.40 -15.59
C LYS A 240 -0.35 20.43 -14.66
N MET A 241 -0.42 19.51 -13.68
CA MET A 241 -1.54 19.45 -12.74
C MET A 241 -1.64 20.70 -11.86
N LEU A 242 -0.51 21.35 -11.51
CA LEU A 242 -0.49 22.61 -10.75
C LEU A 242 -1.24 23.75 -11.44
N LYS A 243 -1.29 23.77 -12.78
CA LYS A 243 -2.01 24.81 -13.56
C LYS A 243 -3.54 24.68 -13.45
N HIS A 244 -4.05 23.54 -13.02
CA HIS A 244 -5.47 23.22 -12.98
C HIS A 244 -6.05 23.16 -11.57
N THR A 245 -5.24 23.38 -10.52
CA THR A 245 -5.67 23.19 -9.12
C THR A 245 -5.39 24.38 -8.23
N ASP A 246 -6.22 24.59 -7.21
CA ASP A 246 -5.96 25.56 -6.14
C ASP A 246 -5.04 24.99 -5.05
N TYR A 247 -5.19 23.69 -4.76
CA TYR A 247 -4.41 22.98 -3.74
C TYR A 247 -3.91 21.65 -4.27
N MET A 248 -2.66 21.34 -3.99
CA MET A 248 -2.03 20.07 -4.33
C MET A 248 -1.49 19.40 -3.08
N PHE A 249 -1.77 18.09 -2.96
CA PHE A 249 -1.16 17.18 -2.01
C PHE A 249 -0.38 16.13 -2.78
N ILE A 250 0.87 15.89 -2.40
CA ILE A 250 1.65 14.75 -2.89
C ILE A 250 2.00 13.89 -1.68
N VAL A 251 1.62 12.63 -1.73
CA VAL A 251 1.82 11.68 -0.63
C VAL A 251 2.33 10.36 -1.14
N SER A 252 3.08 9.64 -0.31
CA SER A 252 3.34 8.23 -0.57
C SER A 252 2.81 7.36 0.57
N ASP A 253 2.40 6.17 0.23
CA ASP A 253 1.86 5.18 1.16
C ASP A 253 2.93 4.59 2.08
N HIS A 254 4.16 4.52 1.61
CA HIS A 254 5.36 4.14 2.35
C HIS A 254 6.61 4.77 1.72
N GLY A 255 7.74 4.66 2.39
CA GLY A 255 9.03 5.02 1.83
C GLY A 255 9.74 3.85 1.17
N PHE A 256 10.99 4.08 0.79
CA PHE A 256 11.82 3.10 0.09
C PHE A 256 13.26 3.12 0.56
N GLY A 257 13.97 2.00 0.37
CA GLY A 257 15.39 1.86 0.68
C GLY A 257 15.96 0.56 0.14
N PRO A 258 17.27 0.33 0.32
CA PRO A 258 17.92 -0.90 -0.15
C PRO A 258 17.35 -2.15 0.52
N GLN A 259 17.30 -3.24 -0.23
CA GLN A 259 16.94 -4.56 0.29
C GLN A 259 18.23 -5.35 0.59
N TYR A 260 18.48 -5.62 1.85
CA TYR A 260 19.62 -6.40 2.34
C TYR A 260 19.15 -7.65 3.06
N GLY A 261 19.67 -8.80 2.68
CA GLY A 261 19.44 -10.05 3.37
C GLY A 261 18.05 -10.67 3.20
N CYS A 262 17.99 -11.94 3.54
CA CYS A 262 16.74 -12.72 3.56
C CYS A 262 16.73 -13.61 4.79
N PHE A 263 15.61 -13.64 5.50
CA PHE A 263 15.38 -14.52 6.65
C PHE A 263 14.23 -15.49 6.35
N ASN A 264 14.46 -16.78 6.57
CA ASN A 264 13.45 -17.80 6.33
C ASN A 264 12.64 -18.11 7.59
N LEU A 265 11.50 -17.46 7.71
CA LEU A 265 10.62 -17.54 8.86
C LEU A 265 10.07 -18.96 9.10
N LEU A 266 9.69 -19.67 8.03
CA LEU A 266 9.12 -21.02 8.20
C LEU A 266 10.15 -22.02 8.74
N LYS A 267 11.39 -21.97 8.25
CA LYS A 267 12.46 -22.81 8.80
C LYS A 267 12.80 -22.49 10.25
N TRP A 268 12.80 -21.21 10.59
CA TRP A 268 13.04 -20.79 11.97
C TRP A 268 11.95 -21.28 12.91
N LEU A 269 10.68 -21.08 12.55
CA LEU A 269 9.54 -21.55 13.34
C LEU A 269 9.51 -23.07 13.48
N GLU A 270 9.86 -23.82 12.42
CA GLU A 270 9.96 -25.29 12.46
C GLU A 270 11.11 -25.72 13.38
N LYS A 271 12.30 -25.11 13.27
CA LYS A 271 13.46 -25.38 14.13
C LYS A 271 13.17 -25.12 15.61
N LYS A 272 12.38 -24.08 15.92
CA LYS A 272 11.96 -23.73 17.28
C LYS A 272 10.76 -24.55 17.78
N GLY A 273 10.18 -25.43 16.95
CA GLY A 273 9.05 -26.26 17.32
C GLY A 273 7.68 -25.55 17.40
N TYR A 274 7.60 -24.30 16.90
CA TYR A 274 6.35 -23.54 16.87
C TYR A 274 5.40 -24.01 15.78
N ILE A 275 5.93 -24.56 14.70
CA ILE A 275 5.14 -25.13 13.60
C ILE A 275 5.55 -26.56 13.30
N VAL A 276 4.57 -27.34 12.86
CA VAL A 276 4.74 -28.71 12.38
C VAL A 276 4.35 -28.77 10.92
N ARG A 277 5.26 -29.23 10.07
CA ARG A 277 5.02 -29.36 8.64
C ARG A 277 4.15 -30.58 8.34
N LYS A 278 3.20 -30.46 7.42
CA LYS A 278 2.46 -31.61 6.88
C LYS A 278 3.39 -32.51 6.09
N ARG A 279 3.41 -33.80 6.42
CA ARG A 279 4.13 -34.85 5.70
C ARG A 279 3.12 -35.73 4.96
N GLY A 280 3.48 -36.31 3.82
CA GLY A 280 2.67 -37.27 3.06
C GLY A 280 2.53 -36.95 1.57
N LEU A 281 1.97 -37.92 0.81
CA LEU A 281 1.79 -37.82 -0.64
C LEU A 281 0.83 -36.73 -1.09
N LYS A 282 -0.24 -36.45 -0.35
CA LYS A 282 -1.23 -35.41 -0.69
C LYS A 282 -0.63 -33.99 -0.74
N PRO A 283 0.17 -33.53 0.22
CA PRO A 283 0.92 -32.28 0.12
C PRO A 283 1.90 -32.26 -1.05
N MET A 284 2.57 -33.38 -1.33
CA MET A 284 3.52 -33.52 -2.44
C MET A 284 2.82 -33.37 -3.81
N LEU A 285 1.71 -34.07 -4.02
CA LEU A 285 0.88 -33.95 -5.24
C LEU A 285 0.32 -32.53 -5.44
N ARG A 286 -0.12 -31.85 -4.37
CA ARG A 286 -0.58 -30.46 -4.43
C ARG A 286 0.54 -29.51 -4.84
N ARG A 287 1.78 -29.75 -4.39
CA ARG A 287 2.96 -28.97 -4.80
C ARG A 287 3.27 -29.15 -6.28
N ILE A 288 3.23 -30.40 -6.77
CA ILE A 288 3.42 -30.69 -8.19
C ILE A 288 2.34 -29.99 -9.02
N LEU A 289 1.09 -30.07 -8.61
CA LEU A 289 -0.03 -29.37 -9.30
C LEU A 289 0.09 -27.85 -9.22
N SER A 290 0.57 -27.28 -8.12
CA SER A 290 0.82 -25.83 -8.00
C SER A 290 1.99 -25.37 -8.87
N THR A 291 3.02 -26.20 -9.03
CA THR A 291 4.14 -25.92 -9.92
C THR A 291 3.66 -25.95 -11.39
N ILE A 292 2.88 -26.95 -11.76
CA ILE A 292 2.26 -27.06 -13.11
C ILE A 292 1.30 -25.89 -13.38
N ALA A 293 0.53 -25.45 -12.38
CA ALA A 293 -0.40 -24.33 -12.52
C ALA A 293 0.30 -22.97 -12.76
N ASN A 294 1.60 -22.88 -12.48
CA ASN A 294 2.44 -21.70 -12.71
C ASN A 294 3.28 -21.81 -14.00
N THR A 295 3.08 -22.84 -14.81
CA THR A 295 3.75 -23.04 -16.11
C THR A 295 2.77 -22.87 -17.27
N PRO A 296 3.25 -22.75 -18.52
CA PRO A 296 2.39 -22.78 -19.72
C PRO A 296 1.47 -24.00 -19.82
N LEU A 297 1.82 -25.12 -19.17
CA LEU A 297 1.00 -26.33 -19.05
C LEU A 297 -0.31 -26.11 -18.26
N ARG A 298 -0.51 -24.96 -17.64
CA ARG A 298 -1.77 -24.56 -16.99
C ARG A 298 -3.00 -24.68 -17.90
N ASN A 299 -2.83 -24.48 -19.21
CA ASN A 299 -3.94 -24.54 -20.16
C ASN A 299 -4.54 -25.95 -20.30
N VAL A 300 -3.81 -27.00 -19.93
CA VAL A 300 -4.23 -28.40 -19.94
C VAL A 300 -5.00 -28.81 -18.68
N LEU A 301 -4.98 -27.98 -17.63
CA LEU A 301 -5.65 -28.32 -16.37
C LEU A 301 -7.17 -28.06 -16.42
N PRO A 302 -8.00 -28.95 -15.82
CA PRO A 302 -9.45 -28.72 -15.72
C PRO A 302 -9.77 -27.44 -14.97
N GLU A 303 -10.83 -26.72 -15.38
CA GLU A 303 -11.27 -25.43 -14.79
C GLU A 303 -11.49 -25.50 -13.27
N LYS A 304 -11.98 -26.62 -12.74
CA LYS A 304 -12.12 -26.85 -11.30
C LYS A 304 -10.76 -26.80 -10.56
N VAL A 305 -9.68 -27.25 -11.21
CA VAL A 305 -8.32 -27.22 -10.66
C VAL A 305 -7.75 -25.82 -10.79
N LYS A 306 -7.98 -25.12 -11.89
CA LYS A 306 -7.59 -23.71 -12.09
C LYS A 306 -8.25 -22.78 -11.07
N LYS A 307 -9.55 -22.95 -10.80
CA LYS A 307 -10.28 -22.18 -9.77
C LYS A 307 -9.78 -22.48 -8.35
N ARG A 308 -9.56 -23.75 -8.00
CA ARG A 308 -8.99 -24.14 -6.70
C ARG A 308 -7.55 -23.67 -6.52
N GLY A 309 -6.73 -23.63 -7.56
CA GLY A 309 -5.37 -23.11 -7.52
C GLY A 309 -5.29 -21.62 -7.15
N ARG A 310 -6.26 -20.80 -7.57
CA ARG A 310 -6.32 -19.37 -7.22
C ARG A 310 -6.67 -19.09 -5.75
N THR A 311 -7.42 -19.97 -5.10
CA THR A 311 -7.87 -19.80 -3.70
C THR A 311 -6.90 -20.39 -2.68
N PHE A 312 -5.86 -21.14 -3.09
CA PHE A 312 -5.01 -21.97 -2.22
C PHE A 312 -3.51 -21.67 -2.27
N LEU A 313 -3.10 -20.49 -2.72
CA LEU A 313 -1.70 -20.03 -2.62
C LEU A 313 -1.33 -19.49 -1.22
N SER A 314 -2.01 -19.95 -0.16
CA SER A 314 -1.57 -19.62 1.19
C SER A 314 -0.59 -20.69 1.69
N ILE A 315 0.56 -20.24 2.15
CA ILE A 315 1.62 -21.01 2.82
C ILE A 315 1.06 -21.87 3.98
N ALA A 316 -0.08 -21.49 4.55
CA ALA A 316 -0.85 -22.23 5.53
C ALA A 316 -1.19 -23.69 5.10
N THR A 317 -1.18 -23.99 3.79
CA THR A 317 -1.47 -25.36 3.31
C THR A 317 -0.44 -26.40 3.73
N ASP A 318 0.83 -26.01 3.91
CA ASP A 318 1.92 -26.90 4.29
C ASP A 318 2.12 -27.03 5.81
N ILE A 319 1.46 -26.18 6.60
CA ILE A 319 1.49 -26.21 8.06
C ILE A 319 0.37 -27.12 8.59
N ASN A 320 0.70 -28.00 9.53
CA ASN A 320 -0.29 -28.81 10.25
C ASN A 320 -0.87 -28.00 11.42
N LEU A 321 -1.97 -27.29 11.18
CA LEU A 321 -2.59 -26.41 12.17
C LEU A 321 -3.01 -27.14 13.46
N SER A 322 -3.39 -28.43 13.38
CA SER A 322 -3.77 -29.21 14.59
C SER A 322 -2.58 -29.61 15.48
N LYS A 323 -1.34 -29.27 15.06
CA LYS A 323 -0.12 -29.55 15.82
C LYS A 323 0.80 -28.34 15.93
N SER A 324 0.41 -27.20 15.37
CA SER A 324 1.23 -25.97 15.32
C SER A 324 0.66 -24.93 16.25
N LYS A 325 1.48 -24.35 17.10
CA LYS A 325 1.11 -23.26 18.02
C LYS A 325 0.99 -21.90 17.30
N VAL A 326 1.65 -21.79 16.15
CA VAL A 326 1.72 -20.55 15.35
C VAL A 326 1.45 -20.88 13.88
N TYR A 327 0.93 -19.92 13.14
CA TYR A 327 0.87 -19.96 11.69
C TYR A 327 1.20 -18.61 11.08
N VAL A 328 1.55 -18.59 9.80
CA VAL A 328 1.87 -17.41 9.02
C VAL A 328 1.00 -17.35 7.77
N ILE A 329 0.69 -16.13 7.33
CA ILE A 329 -0.10 -15.87 6.12
C ILE A 329 0.64 -14.82 5.28
N GLY A 330 0.30 -14.74 4.00
CA GLY A 330 0.79 -13.70 3.10
C GLY A 330 2.02 -14.08 2.30
N HIS A 331 2.49 -13.12 1.52
CA HIS A 331 3.59 -13.27 0.57
C HIS A 331 4.97 -13.12 1.22
N THR A 332 6.03 -13.25 0.43
CA THR A 332 7.39 -12.87 0.80
C THR A 332 7.50 -11.34 0.74
N ILE A 333 7.72 -10.69 1.88
CA ILE A 333 7.63 -9.24 2.08
C ILE A 333 8.63 -8.79 3.16
N PRO A 334 8.94 -7.50 3.32
CA PRO A 334 9.96 -7.03 4.26
C PRO A 334 9.55 -7.13 5.74
N PHE A 335 8.53 -7.92 6.07
CA PHE A 335 8.11 -8.14 7.45
C PHE A 335 7.64 -9.58 7.70
N GLY A 336 7.76 -10.00 8.96
CA GLY A 336 7.13 -11.21 9.45
C GLY A 336 5.82 -10.92 10.17
N ALA A 337 4.81 -11.77 9.95
CA ALA A 337 3.51 -11.71 10.61
C ALA A 337 3.17 -13.05 11.23
N LEU A 338 3.06 -13.10 12.55
CA LEU A 338 2.79 -14.31 13.32
C LEU A 338 1.37 -14.27 13.90
N TYR A 339 0.65 -15.34 13.67
CA TYR A 339 -0.65 -15.59 14.27
C TYR A 339 -0.53 -16.73 15.28
N ILE A 340 -0.91 -16.50 16.53
CA ILE A 340 -1.05 -17.55 17.52
C ILE A 340 -2.29 -18.38 17.16
N ASN A 341 -2.12 -19.69 17.09
CA ASN A 341 -3.15 -20.60 16.65
C ASN A 341 -4.07 -20.97 17.83
N SER A 342 -4.80 -19.97 18.32
CA SER A 342 -5.72 -20.13 19.45
C SER A 342 -7.02 -20.83 19.04
N LYS A 343 -7.64 -21.52 20.00
CA LYS A 343 -8.90 -22.25 19.82
C LYS A 343 -10.06 -21.34 19.42
N ASN A 344 -10.09 -20.11 19.91
CA ASN A 344 -11.14 -19.14 19.58
C ASN A 344 -10.99 -18.56 18.18
N ARG A 345 -9.75 -18.45 17.69
CA ARG A 345 -9.46 -17.86 16.38
C ARG A 345 -9.51 -18.87 15.22
N ASN A 346 -9.31 -20.15 15.51
CA ASN A 346 -9.21 -21.18 14.50
C ASN A 346 -9.84 -22.49 14.99
N PRO A 347 -10.76 -23.12 14.24
CA PRO A 347 -11.33 -24.43 14.60
C PRO A 347 -10.32 -25.55 14.82
N LYS A 348 -9.09 -25.39 14.28
CA LYS A 348 -7.96 -26.30 14.49
C LYS A 348 -6.91 -25.69 15.43
N GLY A 349 -7.28 -24.70 16.20
CA GLY A 349 -6.42 -24.07 17.19
C GLY A 349 -6.02 -25.02 18.31
N VAL A 350 -4.79 -24.86 18.80
CA VAL A 350 -4.20 -25.74 19.82
C VAL A 350 -3.80 -24.98 21.08
N VAL A 351 -3.83 -23.66 21.05
CA VAL A 351 -3.45 -22.78 22.16
C VAL A 351 -4.72 -22.31 22.89
N ASP A 352 -4.75 -22.47 24.21
CA ASP A 352 -5.83 -21.94 25.04
C ASP A 352 -5.70 -20.43 25.23
N GLU A 353 -6.85 -19.75 25.29
CA GLU A 353 -6.88 -18.31 25.57
C GLU A 353 -6.44 -18.03 27.02
N GLY A 354 -6.06 -16.78 27.28
CA GLY A 354 -5.61 -16.33 28.59
C GLY A 354 -4.14 -16.62 28.83
N LYS A 355 -3.81 -17.37 29.88
CA LYS A 355 -2.42 -17.51 30.36
C LYS A 355 -1.49 -18.17 29.32
N GLU A 356 -1.89 -19.26 28.69
CA GLU A 356 -1.08 -19.96 27.68
C GLU A 356 -0.81 -19.06 26.46
N TYR A 357 -1.83 -18.36 25.98
CA TYR A 357 -1.71 -17.44 24.87
C TYR A 357 -0.72 -16.31 25.18
N GLU A 358 -0.83 -15.65 26.34
CA GLU A 358 0.04 -14.54 26.71
C GLU A 358 1.50 -14.98 26.99
N GLU A 359 1.69 -16.17 27.57
CA GLU A 359 3.01 -16.77 27.78
C GLU A 359 3.68 -17.12 26.44
N LEU A 360 2.93 -17.73 25.52
CA LEU A 360 3.44 -18.04 24.18
C LEU A 360 3.79 -16.77 23.42
N LYS A 361 2.94 -15.75 23.46
CA LYS A 361 3.19 -14.46 22.81
C LYS A 361 4.47 -13.82 23.33
N ARG A 362 4.67 -13.78 24.65
CA ARG A 362 5.88 -13.26 25.29
C ARG A 362 7.12 -14.05 24.88
N THR A 363 7.00 -15.38 24.83
CA THR A 363 8.09 -16.26 24.40
C THR A 363 8.48 -16.04 22.96
N LEU A 364 7.51 -15.86 22.06
CA LEU A 364 7.75 -15.53 20.64
C LEU A 364 8.45 -14.17 20.48
N ILE A 365 8.00 -13.14 21.20
CA ILE A 365 8.63 -11.81 21.18
C ILE A 365 10.08 -11.92 21.63
N ASN A 366 10.35 -12.57 22.76
CA ASN A 366 11.72 -12.76 23.27
C ASN A 366 12.59 -13.57 22.30
N SER A 367 12.02 -14.60 21.66
CA SER A 367 12.75 -15.39 20.67
C SER A 367 13.11 -14.56 19.43
N LEU A 368 12.23 -13.67 18.98
CA LEU A 368 12.50 -12.76 17.86
C LEU A 368 13.55 -11.71 18.22
N LEU A 369 13.49 -11.11 19.41
CA LEU A 369 14.49 -10.14 19.88
C LEU A 369 15.89 -10.77 20.04
N ASN A 370 15.95 -12.10 20.27
CA ASN A 370 17.19 -12.86 20.36
C ASN A 370 17.55 -13.57 19.04
N LEU A 371 16.93 -13.23 17.93
CA LEU A 371 17.11 -13.91 16.63
C LEU A 371 18.57 -13.89 16.14
N LYS A 372 19.33 -12.84 16.47
CA LYS A 372 20.75 -12.73 16.13
C LYS A 372 21.57 -13.94 16.57
N ASN A 373 21.26 -14.52 17.73
CA ASN A 373 21.93 -15.71 18.25
C ASN A 373 21.59 -16.96 17.44
N ASP A 374 20.36 -17.07 16.93
CA ASP A 374 19.91 -18.23 16.14
C ASP A 374 20.54 -18.28 14.75
N ILE A 375 20.83 -17.12 14.17
CA ILE A 375 21.40 -16.99 12.82
C ILE A 375 22.88 -16.67 12.83
N ASN A 376 23.47 -16.40 14.01
CA ASN A 376 24.87 -16.00 14.18
C ASN A 376 25.24 -14.80 13.28
N ARG A 377 24.46 -13.74 13.38
CA ARG A 377 24.63 -12.47 12.63
C ARG A 377 24.23 -11.30 13.50
N GLU A 378 24.94 -10.18 13.36
CA GLU A 378 24.52 -8.92 13.96
C GLU A 378 23.36 -8.36 13.11
N ILE A 379 22.18 -8.33 13.71
CA ILE A 379 20.95 -7.79 13.15
C ILE A 379 20.16 -7.07 14.22
N GLU A 380 19.42 -6.06 13.79
CA GLU A 380 18.42 -5.38 14.60
C GLU A 380 17.04 -5.96 14.29
N VAL A 381 16.31 -6.35 15.32
CA VAL A 381 14.92 -6.84 15.19
C VAL A 381 13.99 -5.90 15.92
N THR A 382 13.05 -5.31 15.20
CA THR A 382 11.96 -4.54 15.80
C THR A 382 10.69 -5.39 15.80
N VAL A 383 10.05 -5.51 16.96
CA VAL A 383 8.84 -6.33 17.15
C VAL A 383 7.68 -5.45 17.58
N TYR A 384 6.56 -5.60 16.90
CA TYR A 384 5.31 -4.91 17.19
C TYR A 384 4.26 -5.90 17.71
N ASP A 385 3.77 -5.65 18.91
CA ASP A 385 2.55 -6.28 19.43
C ASP A 385 1.36 -5.54 18.81
N THR A 386 0.61 -6.22 17.96
CA THR A 386 -0.44 -5.58 17.16
C THR A 386 -1.54 -4.96 18.02
N LYS A 387 -1.89 -5.60 19.15
CA LYS A 387 -2.88 -5.07 20.11
C LYS A 387 -2.40 -3.84 20.88
N LYS A 388 -1.06 -3.56 20.89
CA LYS A 388 -0.49 -2.33 21.48
C LYS A 388 -0.41 -1.17 20.51
N ILE A 389 -0.27 -1.45 19.21
CA ILE A 389 -0.12 -0.39 18.19
C ILE A 389 -1.45 -0.03 17.51
N TYR A 390 -2.44 -0.93 17.53
CA TYR A 390 -3.74 -0.74 16.92
C TYR A 390 -4.88 -1.06 17.88
N SER A 391 -6.00 -0.39 17.66
CA SER A 391 -7.29 -0.67 18.28
C SER A 391 -8.39 -0.75 17.21
N GLY A 392 -9.48 -1.42 17.51
CA GLY A 392 -10.63 -1.50 16.60
C GLY A 392 -11.29 -2.88 16.59
N ASN A 393 -12.45 -2.93 15.96
CA ASN A 393 -13.29 -4.14 15.91
C ASN A 393 -12.76 -5.24 14.99
N LYS A 394 -11.67 -4.98 14.22
CA LYS A 394 -11.00 -5.95 13.35
C LYS A 394 -9.65 -6.42 13.89
N ILE A 395 -9.29 -6.01 15.13
CA ILE A 395 -7.99 -6.34 15.73
C ILE A 395 -7.73 -7.85 15.80
N GLU A 396 -8.75 -8.66 16.03
CA GLU A 396 -8.64 -10.12 16.08
C GLU A 396 -8.40 -10.77 14.70
N MET A 397 -8.60 -10.02 13.62
CA MET A 397 -8.27 -10.46 12.24
C MET A 397 -6.78 -10.29 11.92
N LEU A 398 -6.09 -9.43 12.66
CA LEU A 398 -4.68 -9.10 12.43
C LEU A 398 -3.75 -10.16 13.06
N PRO A 399 -2.47 -10.24 12.64
CA PRO A 399 -1.48 -11.06 13.32
C PRO A 399 -1.25 -10.55 14.74
N ASP A 400 -0.86 -11.44 15.65
CA ASP A 400 -0.54 -11.08 17.03
C ASP A 400 0.76 -10.29 17.12
N ILE A 401 1.72 -10.67 16.27
CA ILE A 401 3.06 -10.09 16.22
C ILE A 401 3.40 -9.75 14.77
N ILE A 402 3.85 -8.52 14.56
CA ILE A 402 4.53 -8.09 13.34
C ILE A 402 5.98 -7.80 13.72
N PHE A 403 6.94 -8.21 12.89
CA PHE A 403 8.34 -7.87 13.10
C PHE A 403 9.07 -7.55 11.82
N THR A 404 10.14 -6.79 11.94
CA THR A 404 11.05 -6.46 10.86
C THR A 404 12.49 -6.65 11.29
N ILE A 405 13.38 -6.81 10.33
CA ILE A 405 14.82 -6.96 10.54
C ILE A 405 15.52 -5.82 9.80
N ASN A 406 16.50 -5.18 10.48
CA ASN A 406 17.33 -4.11 9.94
C ASN A 406 16.49 -3.01 9.28
N ASN A 407 15.54 -2.45 10.03
CA ASN A 407 14.67 -1.36 9.58
C ASN A 407 13.99 -1.65 8.21
N TRP A 408 13.31 -2.80 8.11
CA TRP A 408 12.58 -3.25 6.92
C TRP A 408 13.45 -3.60 5.69
N SER A 409 14.78 -3.66 5.84
CA SER A 409 15.67 -3.97 4.72
C SER A 409 15.79 -5.46 4.42
N CYS A 410 15.40 -6.34 5.35
CA CYS A 410 15.47 -7.79 5.18
C CYS A 410 14.14 -8.35 4.72
N VAL A 411 14.15 -9.13 3.65
CA VAL A 411 12.96 -9.84 3.16
C VAL A 411 12.71 -11.09 4.00
N ILE A 412 11.47 -11.26 4.45
CA ILE A 412 11.03 -12.41 5.23
C ILE A 412 10.48 -13.47 4.28
N VAL A 413 11.32 -14.47 4.01
CA VAL A 413 11.00 -15.58 3.12
C VAL A 413 10.15 -16.62 3.86
N LYS A 414 9.14 -17.13 3.19
CA LYS A 414 8.21 -18.13 3.71
C LYS A 414 8.25 -19.38 2.83
N ASP A 415 9.40 -20.02 2.75
CA ASP A 415 9.62 -21.19 1.89
C ASP A 415 10.36 -22.32 2.62
N PHE A 416 9.69 -23.47 2.77
CA PHE A 416 10.31 -24.66 3.33
C PHE A 416 11.38 -25.30 2.42
N LYS A 417 11.41 -24.96 1.12
CA LYS A 417 12.37 -25.52 0.15
C LYS A 417 13.69 -24.77 0.15
N ALA A 418 13.67 -23.48 0.45
CA ALA A 418 14.87 -22.65 0.47
C ALA A 418 15.90 -23.21 1.46
N ASN A 419 17.14 -23.45 1.01
CA ASN A 419 18.17 -24.12 1.82
C ASN A 419 19.01 -23.16 2.67
N PHE A 420 18.36 -22.15 3.31
CA PHE A 420 19.00 -21.21 4.22
C PHE A 420 18.05 -20.83 5.35
N LEU A 421 18.61 -20.44 6.48
CA LEU A 421 17.90 -19.77 7.56
C LEU A 421 18.00 -18.25 7.41
N TYR A 422 19.18 -17.75 7.08
CA TYR A 422 19.49 -16.37 6.75
C TYR A 422 20.55 -16.31 5.64
N LYS A 423 20.50 -15.28 4.81
CA LYS A 423 21.55 -14.96 3.83
C LYS A 423 21.73 -13.44 3.70
N ASP A 424 22.99 -13.00 3.61
CA ASP A 424 23.37 -11.60 3.36
C ASP A 424 23.39 -11.33 1.85
N ALA A 425 22.22 -11.42 1.22
CA ALA A 425 22.06 -11.17 -0.21
C ALA A 425 20.63 -10.75 -0.51
N PRO A 426 20.39 -9.98 -1.57
CA PRO A 426 19.04 -9.65 -1.98
C PRO A 426 18.23 -10.92 -2.32
N TYR A 427 16.91 -10.78 -2.27
CA TYR A 427 15.99 -11.87 -2.60
C TYR A 427 16.17 -12.31 -4.06
N SER A 428 16.29 -11.34 -4.95
CA SER A 428 16.62 -11.54 -6.36
C SER A 428 17.20 -10.25 -6.96
N ASN A 429 17.88 -10.34 -8.09
CA ASN A 429 18.39 -9.15 -8.82
C ASN A 429 17.28 -8.23 -9.36
N ARG A 430 16.04 -8.69 -9.37
CA ARG A 430 14.86 -7.92 -9.74
C ARG A 430 14.15 -7.28 -8.55
N HIS A 431 14.65 -7.47 -7.34
CA HIS A 431 14.09 -6.96 -6.11
C HIS A 431 15.22 -6.50 -5.20
N THR A 432 15.79 -5.35 -5.52
CA THR A 432 16.95 -4.77 -4.83
C THR A 432 16.58 -3.59 -3.93
N GLY A 433 15.41 -3.00 -4.15
CA GLY A 433 14.80 -2.03 -3.25
C GLY A 433 13.64 -2.64 -2.46
N SER A 434 13.33 -2.10 -1.30
CA SER A 434 12.25 -2.54 -0.41
C SER A 434 11.65 -1.38 0.37
N HIS A 435 10.46 -1.60 0.88
CA HIS A 435 9.67 -0.58 1.59
C HIS A 435 10.33 -0.11 2.88
N ARG A 436 10.02 1.13 3.28
CA ARG A 436 10.36 1.76 4.56
C ARG A 436 9.13 2.41 5.16
N LEU A 437 9.18 2.66 6.46
CA LEU A 437 8.04 3.21 7.20
C LEU A 437 7.69 4.63 6.78
N ASN A 438 8.69 5.46 6.48
CA ASN A 438 8.50 6.88 6.22
C ASN A 438 8.45 7.18 4.72
N GLY A 439 7.26 7.50 4.24
CA GLY A 439 7.04 8.07 2.92
C GLY A 439 7.17 9.58 2.89
N ILE A 440 6.63 10.22 1.85
CA ILE A 440 6.66 11.66 1.66
C ILE A 440 5.28 12.28 1.87
N PHE A 441 5.28 13.53 2.32
CA PHE A 441 4.15 14.42 2.37
C PHE A 441 4.54 15.78 1.81
N LEU A 442 3.74 16.32 0.91
CA LEU A 442 3.80 17.68 0.41
C LEU A 442 2.38 18.23 0.31
N ALA A 443 2.19 19.47 0.73
CA ALA A 443 0.94 20.22 0.52
C ALA A 443 1.29 21.62 0.02
N TYR A 444 0.55 22.10 -0.98
CA TYR A 444 0.74 23.41 -1.59
C TYR A 444 -0.60 24.06 -1.89
N GLY A 445 -0.67 25.39 -1.77
CA GLY A 445 -1.87 26.18 -2.08
C GLY A 445 -1.90 27.50 -1.32
N PRO A 446 -2.88 28.37 -1.59
CA PRO A 446 -2.94 29.72 -1.05
C PRO A 446 -2.97 29.79 0.48
N ASP A 447 -3.64 28.84 1.13
CA ASP A 447 -3.77 28.76 2.59
C ASP A 447 -2.73 27.86 3.26
N ILE A 448 -1.82 27.22 2.49
CA ILE A 448 -0.76 26.36 3.00
C ILE A 448 0.44 27.20 3.44
N ARG A 449 1.08 26.83 4.54
CA ARG A 449 2.30 27.48 5.05
C ARG A 449 3.46 27.23 4.11
N ASN A 450 4.24 28.29 3.84
CA ASN A 450 5.40 28.22 2.96
C ASN A 450 6.63 27.64 3.69
N GLY A 451 7.34 26.70 3.07
CA GLY A 451 8.58 26.13 3.56
C GLY A 451 8.47 25.48 4.94
N TYR A 452 7.28 25.03 5.33
CA TYR A 452 7.03 24.47 6.66
C TYR A 452 7.25 22.97 6.70
N GLU A 453 8.22 22.52 7.52
CA GLU A 453 8.40 21.10 7.80
C GLU A 453 7.40 20.63 8.86
N ALA A 454 6.41 19.85 8.46
CA ALA A 454 5.42 19.25 9.33
C ALA A 454 5.93 17.91 9.89
N LYS A 455 5.68 17.64 11.18
CA LYS A 455 6.18 16.46 11.90
C LYS A 455 5.04 15.61 12.45
N GLY A 456 5.32 14.31 12.63
CA GLY A 456 4.36 13.37 13.23
C GLY A 456 3.15 13.06 12.34
N LEU A 457 3.27 13.26 11.03
CA LEU A 457 2.22 12.98 10.05
C LEU A 457 2.05 11.47 9.86
N LYS A 458 0.82 11.02 9.81
CA LYS A 458 0.48 9.61 9.56
C LYS A 458 -0.40 9.49 8.32
N ILE A 459 -0.27 8.40 7.60
CA ILE A 459 -0.98 8.18 6.34
C ILE A 459 -2.52 8.35 6.47
N TYR A 460 -3.09 7.96 7.58
CA TYR A 460 -4.53 8.08 7.84
C TYR A 460 -4.97 9.50 8.27
N ASP A 461 -4.06 10.46 8.41
CA ASP A 461 -4.39 11.88 8.62
C ASP A 461 -4.88 12.57 7.34
N ILE A 462 -4.59 11.99 6.16
CA ILE A 462 -4.92 12.57 4.87
C ILE A 462 -6.44 12.67 4.68
N ALA A 463 -7.18 11.60 4.91
CA ALA A 463 -8.64 11.60 4.74
C ALA A 463 -9.35 12.68 5.56
N PRO A 464 -9.18 12.78 6.89
CA PRO A 464 -9.83 13.84 7.68
C PRO A 464 -9.35 15.24 7.30
N THR A 465 -8.09 15.41 6.84
CA THR A 465 -7.57 16.70 6.38
C THR A 465 -8.26 17.15 5.10
N ILE A 466 -8.41 16.28 4.10
CA ILE A 466 -9.11 16.59 2.85
C ILE A 466 -10.60 16.87 3.12
N LEU A 467 -11.28 16.07 3.96
CA LEU A 467 -12.66 16.32 4.36
C LEU A 467 -12.81 17.71 5.02
N HIS A 468 -11.88 18.07 5.91
CA HIS A 468 -11.87 19.37 6.56
C HIS A 468 -11.71 20.53 5.57
N MET A 469 -10.84 20.38 4.56
CA MET A 469 -10.67 21.40 3.51
C MET A 469 -11.97 21.69 2.77
N PHE A 470 -12.76 20.68 2.45
CA PHE A 470 -14.07 20.82 1.83
C PHE A 470 -15.19 21.18 2.80
N ASN A 471 -14.88 21.39 4.09
CA ASN A 471 -15.87 21.63 5.14
C ASN A 471 -16.92 20.52 5.26
N ALA A 472 -16.54 19.30 4.86
CA ALA A 472 -17.37 18.11 4.92
C ALA A 472 -17.36 17.46 6.31
N PRO A 473 -18.36 16.63 6.65
CA PRO A 473 -18.37 15.86 7.89
C PRO A 473 -17.24 14.84 7.94
N ILE A 474 -16.59 14.73 9.10
CA ILE A 474 -15.53 13.76 9.41
C ILE A 474 -16.11 12.71 10.35
N PRO A 475 -16.07 11.42 10.01
CA PRO A 475 -16.51 10.37 10.92
C PRO A 475 -15.68 10.38 12.22
N LYS A 476 -16.33 10.27 13.39
CA LYS A 476 -15.63 10.24 14.70
C LYS A 476 -14.77 9.00 14.89
N ASN A 477 -15.03 7.94 14.15
CA ASN A 477 -14.29 6.68 14.26
C ASN A 477 -12.97 6.64 13.46
N VAL A 478 -12.60 7.70 12.72
CA VAL A 478 -11.29 7.79 12.08
C VAL A 478 -10.18 7.77 13.13
N ASP A 479 -9.03 7.21 12.77
CA ASP A 479 -7.82 7.22 13.62
C ASP A 479 -6.91 8.40 13.30
N GLY A 480 -7.12 8.99 12.13
CA GLY A 480 -6.41 10.18 11.69
C GLY A 480 -6.94 11.46 12.32
N ARG A 481 -6.08 12.47 12.35
CA ARG A 481 -6.42 13.83 12.76
C ARG A 481 -6.39 14.78 11.57
N VAL A 482 -7.03 15.93 11.71
CA VAL A 482 -6.85 17.02 10.75
C VAL A 482 -5.48 17.68 10.98
N LEU A 483 -4.71 17.83 9.92
CA LEU A 483 -3.38 18.46 9.93
C LEU A 483 -3.51 19.99 9.91
N THR A 484 -4.04 20.57 10.98
CA THR A 484 -4.30 22.03 11.04
C THR A 484 -3.02 22.86 10.98
N GLU A 485 -1.89 22.32 11.42
CA GLU A 485 -0.59 22.97 11.45
C GLU A 485 0.03 23.24 10.07
N ILE A 486 -0.43 22.58 9.01
CA ILE A 486 0.05 22.85 7.65
C ILE A 486 -0.56 24.11 7.03
N PHE A 487 -1.66 24.61 7.60
CA PHE A 487 -2.35 25.79 7.12
C PHE A 487 -1.81 27.08 7.76
N LYS A 488 -1.87 28.18 7.03
CA LYS A 488 -1.61 29.52 7.56
C LYS A 488 -2.60 29.83 8.68
N PRO A 489 -2.16 30.29 9.86
CA PRO A 489 -3.05 30.50 11.02
C PRO A 489 -4.21 31.46 10.76
N GLU A 490 -4.01 32.44 9.86
CA GLU A 490 -5.01 33.44 9.46
C GLU A 490 -6.06 32.88 8.48
N SER A 491 -5.81 31.74 7.84
CA SER A 491 -6.68 31.17 6.83
C SER A 491 -8.04 30.73 7.39
N LYS A 492 -9.07 30.76 6.55
CA LYS A 492 -10.41 30.26 6.90
C LYS A 492 -10.40 28.76 7.22
N ILE A 493 -9.52 28.00 6.58
CA ILE A 493 -9.39 26.56 6.79
C ILE A 493 -8.82 26.28 8.18
N ALA A 494 -7.75 26.98 8.58
CA ALA A 494 -7.13 26.81 9.91
C ALA A 494 -8.07 27.23 11.05
N LYS A 495 -8.81 28.33 10.89
CA LYS A 495 -9.73 28.86 11.92
C LYS A 495 -11.00 28.04 12.09
N ARG A 496 -11.38 27.26 11.08
CA ARG A 496 -12.59 26.45 11.12
C ARG A 496 -12.40 25.22 12.01
N LYS A 497 -13.36 24.94 12.90
CA LYS A 497 -13.37 23.71 13.68
C LYS A 497 -13.74 22.51 12.80
N PRO A 498 -13.01 21.38 12.88
CA PRO A 498 -13.38 20.15 12.19
C PRO A 498 -14.78 19.65 12.62
N LYS A 499 -15.57 19.21 11.66
CA LYS A 499 -16.96 18.76 11.87
C LYS A 499 -17.01 17.24 12.09
N TYR A 500 -16.77 16.78 13.28
CA TYR A 500 -16.87 15.35 13.60
C TYR A 500 -18.32 14.91 13.79
N VAL A 501 -18.71 13.80 13.13
CA VAL A 501 -20.05 13.23 13.16
C VAL A 501 -20.01 11.75 13.59
N ASP A 502 -21.07 11.32 14.32
CA ASP A 502 -21.21 9.91 14.67
C ASP A 502 -21.57 9.07 13.45
N GLU A 503 -20.86 7.97 13.26
CA GLU A 503 -21.12 7.00 12.20
C GLU A 503 -22.23 6.01 12.55
N SER A 504 -23.46 6.39 12.32
CA SER A 504 -24.30 5.43 11.64
C SER A 504 -24.68 6.06 10.28
N PHE A 505 -24.39 5.38 9.19
CA PHE A 505 -24.87 5.76 7.86
C PHE A 505 -26.39 6.03 7.89
N LYS A 506 -27.12 5.31 8.70
CA LYS A 506 -28.54 5.54 9.00
C LYS A 506 -28.79 6.87 9.72
N GLU A 507 -27.93 7.27 10.66
CA GLU A 507 -28.09 8.54 11.41
C GLU A 507 -27.66 9.74 10.58
N TRP A 508 -26.57 9.64 9.82
CA TRP A 508 -26.18 10.68 8.87
C TRP A 508 -27.26 10.89 7.79
N THR A 509 -27.75 9.78 7.18
CA THR A 509 -28.85 9.85 6.21
C THR A 509 -30.11 10.44 6.80
N ARG A 510 -30.50 10.07 8.04
CA ARG A 510 -31.62 10.66 8.76
C ARG A 510 -31.40 12.13 9.10
N ALA A 511 -30.20 12.51 9.54
CA ALA A 511 -29.83 13.89 9.82
C ALA A 511 -29.87 14.74 8.55
N LYS A 512 -29.34 14.23 7.42
CA LYS A 512 -29.39 14.92 6.12
C LYS A 512 -30.81 15.03 5.56
N ILE A 513 -31.63 14.00 5.68
CA ILE A 513 -33.06 14.05 5.33
C ILE A 513 -33.79 15.11 6.19
N LYS A 514 -33.50 15.17 7.49
CA LYS A 514 -34.09 16.16 8.40
C LYS A 514 -33.66 17.60 8.06
N GLU A 515 -32.41 17.79 7.67
CA GLU A 515 -31.88 19.07 7.20
C GLU A 515 -32.54 19.49 5.88
N LEU A 516 -32.62 18.58 4.89
CA LEU A 516 -33.28 18.87 3.60
C LEU A 516 -34.76 19.16 3.74
N LYS A 517 -35.48 18.46 4.65
CA LYS A 517 -36.87 18.78 5.01
C LYS A 517 -36.98 20.15 5.65
N LYS A 518 -36.09 20.56 6.55
CA LYS A 518 -36.07 21.91 7.14
C LYS A 518 -35.83 23.01 6.10
N LEU A 519 -35.08 22.69 5.05
CA LEU A 519 -34.79 23.64 3.95
C LEU A 519 -35.84 23.60 2.83
N GLY A 520 -36.93 22.81 2.99
CA GLY A 520 -37.97 22.66 1.97
C GLY A 520 -37.51 22.07 0.64
N LYS A 521 -36.40 21.27 0.68
CA LYS A 521 -35.81 20.68 -0.53
C LYS A 521 -36.28 19.24 -0.81
N ILE A 522 -36.98 18.63 0.14
CA ILE A 522 -37.66 17.32 0.04
C ILE A 522 -38.86 17.28 1.04
#